data_a24f65b488c882106c8576c70f25512a
#
_entry.id   a24f65b488c882106c8576c70f25512a
#
_cell.length_a   1.000
_cell.length_b   1.000
_cell.length_c   1.000
_cell.angle_alpha   90.00
_cell.angle_beta   90.00
_cell.angle_gamma   90.00
#
_symmetry.space_group_name_H-M   'P 1'
#
loop_
_entity.id
_entity.type
_entity.pdbx_description
1 polymer ?
#
loop_
_entity_poly.entity_id
_entity_poly.type
_entity_poly.pdbx_seq_one_letter_code
_entity_poly.pdbx_strand_id
1 'polypeptide(L)'
;MGFMKQCKGKDLDKVPTSKLDKGTYLVGRKYDGNYVQIHKFGDNVVFYTSGGKPFKIQNIEEELVKLNPSVDFVIEAEYIGATDGSLGSRGKCTTTTFRTNTSKGITNIHYTCKFMAFDIIYYHNKNLDFPHSMSETFCQRLKHFDTISLGSQIKQVAVEKMELDIAIKNAKYEVDVLGAEGLFAKKETHLYRPGKRVNDAVKIKFYPRKILKCVGTKPGEGKYNGMIGSFVLDDNGTEVFISGMDDEMRSQASGSFIGCDIEFEYESFNKTYIQARFKRIVT
;
A
#
# COMPACT_ATOMS: atom_id res chain seq x y z
N MET A 1 9.21 13.72 -18.87
CA MET A 1 8.46 12.44 -18.74
C MET A 1 7.28 12.66 -17.79
N GLY A 2 6.05 12.27 -18.16
CA GLY A 2 4.85 12.43 -17.34
C GLY A 2 4.66 11.27 -16.37
N PHE A 3 3.62 11.36 -15.50
CA PHE A 3 3.25 10.32 -14.54
C PHE A 3 3.12 8.94 -15.22
N MET A 4 3.72 7.94 -14.59
CA MET A 4 3.63 6.54 -15.03
C MET A 4 2.63 5.77 -14.14
N LYS A 5 1.73 5.01 -14.76
CA LYS A 5 0.79 4.18 -14.00
C LYS A 5 1.55 3.13 -13.19
N GLN A 6 1.24 3.04 -11.90
CA GLN A 6 1.88 2.10 -10.98
C GLN A 6 1.74 0.64 -11.44
N CYS A 7 2.82 -0.13 -11.37
CA CYS A 7 2.77 -1.59 -11.42
C CYS A 7 2.36 -2.12 -10.04
N LYS A 8 1.22 -2.80 -9.95
CA LYS A 8 0.64 -3.22 -8.67
C LYS A 8 0.82 -4.72 -8.44
N GLY A 9 1.31 -5.09 -7.27
CA GLY A 9 1.24 -6.47 -6.79
C GLY A 9 -0.19 -6.89 -6.43
N LYS A 10 -0.42 -8.20 -6.36
CA LYS A 10 -1.65 -8.79 -5.85
C LYS A 10 -1.55 -9.06 -4.35
N ASP A 11 -2.67 -9.09 -3.67
CA ASP A 11 -2.77 -9.62 -2.33
C ASP A 11 -2.48 -11.14 -2.39
N LEU A 12 -1.82 -11.69 -1.38
CA LEU A 12 -1.35 -13.08 -1.37
C LEU A 12 -2.49 -14.09 -1.62
N ASP A 13 -3.63 -13.88 -0.98
CA ASP A 13 -4.85 -14.68 -1.10
C ASP A 13 -5.49 -14.65 -2.51
N LYS A 14 -5.11 -13.64 -3.32
CA LYS A 14 -5.61 -13.48 -4.71
C LYS A 14 -4.65 -13.97 -5.78
N VAL A 15 -3.49 -14.48 -5.39
CA VAL A 15 -2.55 -15.12 -6.32
C VAL A 15 -2.85 -16.61 -6.39
N PRO A 16 -3.20 -17.18 -7.56
CA PRO A 16 -3.39 -18.60 -7.69
C PRO A 16 -2.16 -19.39 -7.22
N THR A 17 -2.34 -20.44 -6.47
CA THR A 17 -1.24 -21.25 -5.91
C THR A 17 -0.29 -21.77 -7.00
N SER A 18 -0.83 -22.10 -8.19
CA SER A 18 -0.03 -22.51 -9.35
C SER A 18 0.85 -21.41 -9.93
N LYS A 19 0.61 -20.14 -9.57
CA LYS A 19 1.38 -18.95 -9.98
C LYS A 19 2.24 -18.38 -8.87
N LEU A 20 2.11 -18.89 -7.64
CA LEU A 20 3.01 -18.59 -6.55
C LEU A 20 4.28 -19.43 -6.75
N ASP A 21 5.34 -18.75 -7.11
CA ASP A 21 6.65 -19.37 -7.15
C ASP A 21 7.16 -19.59 -5.72
N LYS A 22 7.66 -20.79 -5.46
CA LYS A 22 8.33 -21.12 -4.19
C LYS A 22 9.76 -20.56 -4.10
N GLY A 23 10.20 -19.83 -5.14
CA GLY A 23 11.52 -19.24 -5.18
C GLY A 23 11.69 -18.07 -4.21
N THR A 24 12.85 -17.44 -4.29
CA THR A 24 13.22 -16.32 -3.43
C THR A 24 12.65 -15.01 -3.93
N TYR A 25 12.31 -14.16 -2.98
CA TYR A 25 11.82 -12.81 -3.19
C TYR A 25 12.71 -11.81 -2.47
N LEU A 26 12.75 -10.59 -2.98
CA LEU A 26 13.20 -9.42 -2.23
C LEU A 26 12.00 -8.87 -1.48
N VAL A 27 12.10 -8.90 -0.16
CA VAL A 27 10.98 -8.63 0.75
C VAL A 27 11.30 -7.40 1.57
N GLY A 28 10.41 -6.43 1.56
CA GLY A 28 10.51 -5.20 2.34
C GLY A 28 9.24 -4.91 3.10
N ARG A 29 9.34 -4.03 4.09
CA ARG A 29 8.19 -3.58 4.89
C ARG A 29 7.18 -2.85 4.01
N LYS A 30 5.91 -3.19 4.16
CA LYS A 30 4.81 -2.46 3.54
C LYS A 30 4.36 -1.34 4.48
N TYR A 31 4.66 -0.12 4.08
CA TYR A 31 4.22 1.07 4.80
C TYR A 31 2.77 1.42 4.44
N ASP A 32 2.02 1.92 5.42
CA ASP A 32 0.66 2.41 5.23
C ASP A 32 0.66 3.93 5.11
N GLY A 33 0.70 4.42 3.90
CA GLY A 33 0.76 5.85 3.60
C GLY A 33 0.02 6.22 2.32
N ASN A 34 0.54 7.21 1.64
CA ASN A 34 0.06 7.64 0.33
C ASN A 34 1.14 7.43 -0.73
N TYR A 35 0.80 6.70 -1.77
CA TYR A 35 1.68 6.49 -2.90
C TYR A 35 2.07 7.80 -3.58
N VAL A 36 3.36 7.94 -3.88
CA VAL A 36 3.94 9.08 -4.58
C VAL A 36 4.96 8.60 -5.61
N GLN A 37 4.99 9.22 -6.79
CA GLN A 37 6.14 9.16 -7.68
C GLN A 37 6.93 10.47 -7.57
N ILE A 38 8.25 10.36 -7.53
CA ILE A 38 9.19 11.48 -7.48
C ILE A 38 9.98 11.46 -8.79
N HIS A 39 9.76 12.45 -9.62
CA HIS A 39 10.41 12.64 -10.91
C HIS A 39 11.47 13.72 -10.79
N LYS A 40 12.72 13.41 -11.04
CA LYS A 40 13.83 14.36 -11.10
C LYS A 40 14.48 14.30 -12.48
N PHE A 41 14.39 15.38 -13.23
CA PHE A 41 14.98 15.55 -14.56
C PHE A 41 15.68 16.90 -14.67
N GLY A 42 16.99 16.91 -14.77
CA GLY A 42 17.77 18.14 -14.67
C GLY A 42 17.48 18.85 -13.36
N ASP A 43 17.14 20.14 -13.43
CA ASP A 43 16.80 20.94 -12.27
C ASP A 43 15.29 20.93 -11.95
N ASN A 44 14.53 20.10 -12.66
CA ASN A 44 13.09 20.01 -12.43
C ASN A 44 12.75 18.75 -11.62
N VAL A 45 12.12 18.95 -10.47
CA VAL A 45 11.59 17.89 -9.62
C VAL A 45 10.08 18.06 -9.52
N VAL A 46 9.34 16.98 -9.74
CA VAL A 46 7.88 16.95 -9.65
C VAL A 46 7.43 15.70 -8.91
N PHE A 47 6.55 15.87 -7.96
CA PHE A 47 5.88 14.77 -7.25
C PHE A 47 4.53 14.51 -7.89
N TYR A 48 4.14 13.24 -7.97
CA TYR A 48 2.81 12.84 -8.47
C TYR A 48 2.10 11.96 -7.46
N THR A 49 0.82 12.24 -7.24
CA THR A 49 -0.07 11.35 -6.47
C THR A 49 -0.36 10.06 -7.23
N SER A 50 -0.97 9.07 -6.58
CA SER A 50 -1.43 7.82 -7.22
C SER A 50 -2.40 8.03 -8.39
N GLY A 51 -3.10 9.16 -8.43
CA GLY A 51 -3.99 9.57 -9.52
C GLY A 51 -3.29 10.38 -10.62
N GLY A 52 -1.97 10.59 -10.54
CA GLY A 52 -1.20 11.36 -11.51
C GLY A 52 -1.33 12.88 -11.37
N LYS A 53 -1.89 13.38 -10.25
CA LYS A 53 -1.94 14.81 -9.99
C LYS A 53 -0.56 15.31 -9.54
N PRO A 54 0.06 16.28 -10.25
CA PRO A 54 1.36 16.83 -9.88
C PRO A 54 1.25 17.74 -8.64
N PHE A 55 2.32 17.78 -7.87
CA PHE A 55 2.53 18.74 -6.78
C PHE A 55 4.02 18.95 -6.56
N LYS A 56 4.35 19.98 -5.80
CA LYS A 56 5.73 20.37 -5.51
C LYS A 56 5.99 20.47 -4.02
N ILE A 57 7.25 20.22 -3.63
CA ILE A 57 7.75 20.34 -2.27
C ILE A 57 9.12 21.00 -2.35
N GLN A 58 9.15 22.32 -2.28
CA GLN A 58 10.31 23.14 -2.62
C GLN A 58 11.61 22.69 -1.93
N ASN A 59 11.59 22.48 -0.63
CA ASN A 59 12.80 22.11 0.13
C ASN A 59 13.39 20.76 -0.30
N ILE A 60 12.53 19.80 -0.68
CA ILE A 60 13.00 18.49 -1.17
C ILE A 60 13.47 18.61 -2.62
N GLU A 61 12.79 19.43 -3.44
CA GLU A 61 13.20 19.69 -4.83
C GLU A 61 14.61 20.27 -4.87
N GLU A 62 14.86 21.33 -4.10
CA GLU A 62 16.16 21.98 -4.00
C GLU A 62 17.26 21.01 -3.51
N GLU A 63 16.95 20.19 -2.49
CA GLU A 63 17.87 19.19 -1.96
C GLU A 63 18.21 18.14 -3.01
N LEU A 64 17.22 17.56 -3.70
CA LEU A 64 17.42 16.54 -4.72
C LEU A 64 18.22 17.05 -5.93
N VAL A 65 17.95 18.27 -6.39
CA VAL A 65 18.71 18.88 -7.48
C VAL A 65 20.18 19.07 -7.09
N LYS A 66 20.42 19.62 -5.91
CA LYS A 66 21.77 19.86 -5.39
C LYS A 66 22.58 18.57 -5.22
N LEU A 67 21.94 17.52 -4.69
CA LEU A 67 22.61 16.26 -4.39
C LEU A 67 22.83 15.38 -5.63
N ASN A 68 22.05 15.56 -6.71
CA ASN A 68 22.09 14.71 -7.90
C ASN A 68 22.19 15.52 -9.20
N PRO A 69 23.21 16.35 -9.42
CA PRO A 69 23.28 17.28 -10.57
C PRO A 69 23.32 16.56 -11.93
N SER A 70 23.92 15.37 -11.97
CA SER A 70 24.15 14.61 -13.21
C SER A 70 23.24 13.39 -13.35
N VAL A 71 22.25 13.21 -12.48
CA VAL A 71 21.39 12.01 -12.49
C VAL A 71 19.94 12.39 -12.62
N ASP A 72 19.25 11.76 -13.55
CA ASP A 72 17.80 11.82 -13.71
C ASP A 72 17.18 10.49 -13.23
N PHE A 73 16.06 10.57 -12.51
CA PHE A 73 15.42 9.36 -11.99
C PHE A 73 13.92 9.53 -11.78
N VAL A 74 13.22 8.40 -11.71
CA VAL A 74 11.85 8.31 -11.21
C VAL A 74 11.80 7.24 -10.12
N ILE A 75 11.42 7.67 -8.92
CA ILE A 75 11.29 6.83 -7.74
C ILE A 75 9.81 6.63 -7.41
N GLU A 76 9.44 5.41 -7.02
CA GLU A 76 8.18 5.12 -6.34
C GLU A 76 8.39 5.10 -4.83
N ALA A 77 7.57 5.82 -4.10
CA ALA A 77 7.65 5.93 -2.65
C ALA A 77 6.27 5.91 -1.99
N GLU A 78 6.26 5.57 -0.72
CA GLU A 78 5.11 5.76 0.17
C GLU A 78 5.37 6.97 1.05
N TYR A 79 4.50 7.97 0.97
CA TYR A 79 4.51 9.12 1.87
C TYR A 79 3.91 8.74 3.20
N ILE A 80 4.71 8.79 4.24
CA ILE A 80 4.30 8.57 5.62
C ILE A 80 4.54 9.86 6.41
N GLY A 81 3.45 10.55 6.76
CA GLY A 81 3.50 11.73 7.63
C GLY A 81 3.37 11.29 9.07
N ALA A 82 4.22 11.78 9.94
CA ALA A 82 4.06 11.63 11.37
C ALA A 82 3.90 13.01 12.00
N THR A 83 2.83 13.20 12.75
CA THR A 83 2.65 14.39 13.58
C THR A 83 3.37 14.26 14.92
N ASP A 84 3.73 13.03 15.33
CA ASP A 84 4.29 12.68 16.62
C ASP A 84 5.59 11.85 16.55
N GLY A 85 6.20 11.76 15.35
CA GLY A 85 7.43 10.95 15.14
C GLY A 85 7.19 9.45 15.05
N SER A 86 5.99 8.95 15.30
CA SER A 86 5.63 7.54 15.07
C SER A 86 5.46 7.27 13.57
N LEU A 87 5.77 6.05 13.12
CA LEU A 87 5.41 5.59 11.79
C LEU A 87 3.88 5.49 11.75
N GLY A 88 3.23 6.56 11.26
CA GLY A 88 1.78 6.65 11.25
C GLY A 88 1.13 5.69 10.28
N SER A 89 0.01 5.13 10.67
CA SER A 89 -0.96 4.54 9.76
C SER A 89 -1.55 5.62 8.84
N ARG A 90 -2.09 5.23 7.69
CA ARG A 90 -2.74 6.13 6.72
C ARG A 90 -3.73 7.11 7.36
N GLY A 91 -4.40 6.73 8.45
CA GLY A 91 -5.33 7.59 9.20
C GLY A 91 -4.65 8.70 10.00
N LYS A 92 -3.38 8.51 10.39
CA LYS A 92 -2.57 9.51 11.10
C LYS A 92 -1.69 10.32 10.14
N CYS A 93 -1.30 9.75 9.01
CA CYS A 93 -0.72 10.44 7.87
C CYS A 93 -1.78 11.33 7.23
N THR A 94 -2.12 12.31 7.92
CA THR A 94 -3.09 13.32 7.61
C THR A 94 -3.35 13.44 6.11
N THR A 95 -4.33 12.69 5.66
CA THR A 95 -5.04 12.96 4.42
C THR A 95 -5.30 14.46 4.28
N THR A 96 -5.46 15.14 5.39
CA THR A 96 -5.62 16.60 5.49
C THR A 96 -4.33 17.34 5.17
N THR A 97 -3.18 16.99 5.76
CA THR A 97 -1.91 17.68 5.47
C THR A 97 -1.47 17.43 4.03
N PHE A 98 -1.58 16.20 3.55
CA PHE A 98 -1.25 15.86 2.17
C PHE A 98 -2.21 16.53 1.17
N ARG A 99 -3.53 16.50 1.41
CA ARG A 99 -4.53 17.18 0.58
C ARG A 99 -4.38 18.70 0.61
N THR A 100 -4.11 19.27 1.76
CA THR A 100 -3.92 20.72 1.90
C THR A 100 -2.66 21.14 1.14
N ASN A 101 -1.58 20.38 1.27
CA ASN A 101 -0.33 20.66 0.57
C ASN A 101 -0.48 20.50 -0.95
N THR A 102 -1.16 19.47 -1.43
CA THR A 102 -1.35 19.27 -2.88
C THR A 102 -2.36 20.23 -3.51
N SER A 103 -3.37 20.71 -2.77
CA SER A 103 -4.39 21.62 -3.30
C SER A 103 -3.99 23.08 -3.30
N LYS A 104 -3.15 23.50 -2.35
CA LYS A 104 -2.72 24.90 -2.18
C LYS A 104 -1.34 25.20 -2.75
N GLY A 105 -0.65 24.21 -3.36
CA GLY A 105 0.71 24.38 -3.86
C GLY A 105 1.71 24.71 -2.74
N ILE A 106 1.54 24.10 -1.57
CA ILE A 106 2.39 24.35 -0.42
C ILE A 106 3.79 23.84 -0.67
N THR A 107 4.72 24.66 -0.30
CA THR A 107 6.12 24.58 -0.63
C THR A 107 6.96 23.86 0.40
N ASN A 108 6.47 23.67 1.63
CA ASN A 108 7.22 23.02 2.69
C ASN A 108 6.39 21.97 3.42
N ILE A 109 6.88 20.74 3.45
CA ILE A 109 6.36 19.69 4.32
C ILE A 109 7.13 19.74 5.64
N HIS A 110 6.41 19.50 6.74
CA HIS A 110 7.00 19.46 8.07
C HIS A 110 8.14 18.41 8.12
N TYR A 111 9.22 18.70 8.84
CA TYR A 111 10.44 17.86 8.93
C TYR A 111 10.19 16.41 9.39
N THR A 112 9.02 16.12 9.94
CA THR A 112 8.60 14.77 10.37
C THR A 112 8.06 13.89 9.24
N CYS A 113 7.78 14.47 8.06
CA CYS A 113 7.27 13.71 6.92
C CYS A 113 8.40 12.96 6.22
N LYS A 114 8.16 11.70 5.88
CA LYS A 114 9.13 10.84 5.19
C LYS A 114 8.51 10.19 3.97
N PHE A 115 9.35 9.99 2.96
CA PHE A 115 9.05 9.21 1.79
C PHE A 115 9.85 7.89 1.87
N MET A 116 9.16 6.76 1.92
CA MET A 116 9.79 5.44 1.93
C MET A 116 9.87 4.95 0.50
N ALA A 117 11.03 5.13 -0.13
CA ALA A 117 11.30 4.75 -1.51
C ALA A 117 11.45 3.23 -1.63
N PHE A 118 10.64 2.60 -2.49
CA PHE A 118 10.59 1.15 -2.62
C PHE A 118 10.86 0.62 -4.04
N ASP A 119 10.96 1.51 -5.04
CA ASP A 119 11.37 1.15 -6.40
C ASP A 119 11.95 2.38 -7.12
N ILE A 120 12.84 2.15 -8.08
CA ILE A 120 13.34 3.13 -9.01
C ILE A 120 13.06 2.63 -10.42
N ILE A 121 12.15 3.32 -11.13
CA ILE A 121 11.59 2.83 -12.39
C ILE A 121 12.15 3.52 -13.63
N TYR A 122 12.98 4.52 -13.40
CA TYR A 122 13.80 5.18 -14.39
C TYR A 122 15.06 5.69 -13.71
N TYR A 123 16.19 5.48 -14.35
CA TYR A 123 17.50 5.98 -13.94
C TYR A 123 18.32 6.35 -15.16
N HIS A 124 18.92 7.51 -15.14
CA HIS A 124 19.85 7.95 -16.17
C HIS A 124 20.95 8.80 -15.53
N ASN A 125 22.18 8.30 -15.57
CA ASN A 125 23.35 9.10 -15.26
C ASN A 125 23.85 9.71 -16.57
N LYS A 126 23.90 11.03 -16.64
CA LYS A 126 24.30 11.79 -17.85
C LYS A 126 25.74 11.53 -18.27
N ASN A 127 26.54 10.94 -17.39
CA ASN A 127 27.91 10.51 -17.69
C ASN A 127 27.98 9.07 -18.29
N LEU A 128 26.84 8.39 -18.42
CA LEU A 128 26.70 7.06 -19.01
C LEU A 128 25.85 7.14 -20.28
N ASP A 129 26.19 6.36 -21.30
CA ASP A 129 25.59 6.47 -22.63
C ASP A 129 24.11 6.01 -22.73
N PHE A 130 23.60 5.28 -21.74
CA PHE A 130 22.26 4.68 -21.83
C PHE A 130 21.43 4.91 -20.56
N PRO A 131 20.15 5.33 -20.72
CA PRO A 131 19.23 5.35 -19.61
C PRO A 131 18.81 3.92 -19.23
N HIS A 132 18.86 3.62 -17.96
CA HIS A 132 18.32 2.40 -17.38
C HIS A 132 16.84 2.60 -17.03
N SER A 133 16.01 1.64 -17.35
CA SER A 133 14.57 1.80 -17.26
C SER A 133 13.84 0.54 -16.75
N MET A 134 12.54 0.58 -16.93
CA MET A 134 11.60 -0.49 -16.55
C MET A 134 11.92 -1.89 -17.13
N SER A 135 12.77 -1.99 -18.16
CA SER A 135 13.24 -3.28 -18.71
C SER A 135 14.21 -4.02 -17.79
N GLU A 136 14.76 -3.33 -16.80
CA GLU A 136 15.61 -3.97 -15.80
C GLU A 136 14.78 -4.75 -14.78
N THR A 137 15.40 -5.80 -14.24
CA THR A 137 14.82 -6.57 -13.13
C THR A 137 14.75 -5.74 -11.85
N PHE A 138 13.89 -6.11 -10.91
CA PHE A 138 13.78 -5.41 -9.64
C PHE A 138 15.12 -5.35 -8.88
N CYS A 139 15.85 -6.45 -8.89
CA CYS A 139 17.19 -6.49 -8.27
C CYS A 139 18.18 -5.50 -8.92
N GLN A 140 18.13 -5.35 -10.25
CA GLN A 140 18.98 -4.38 -10.96
C GLN A 140 18.56 -2.95 -10.63
N ARG A 141 17.25 -2.66 -10.66
CA ARG A 141 16.75 -1.33 -10.35
C ARG A 141 17.10 -0.86 -8.94
N LEU A 142 17.07 -1.76 -7.94
CA LEU A 142 17.43 -1.39 -6.56
C LEU A 142 18.89 -0.94 -6.42
N LYS A 143 19.81 -1.45 -7.25
CA LYS A 143 21.22 -1.03 -7.22
C LYS A 143 21.42 0.44 -7.60
N HIS A 144 20.50 1.03 -8.34
CA HIS A 144 20.60 2.45 -8.65
C HIS A 144 20.40 3.35 -7.42
N PHE A 145 19.76 2.85 -6.35
CA PHE A 145 19.71 3.60 -5.09
C PHE A 145 21.10 3.87 -4.48
N ASP A 146 22.08 2.98 -4.74
CA ASP A 146 23.46 3.15 -4.24
C ASP A 146 24.19 4.31 -4.94
N THR A 147 23.65 4.78 -6.06
CA THR A 147 24.28 5.82 -6.91
C THR A 147 23.59 7.17 -6.83
N ILE A 148 22.51 7.29 -6.08
CA ILE A 148 21.74 8.53 -5.88
C ILE A 148 21.73 8.93 -4.41
N SER A 149 21.65 10.21 -4.17
CA SER A 149 21.47 10.76 -2.83
C SER A 149 20.01 11.14 -2.61
N LEU A 150 19.35 10.48 -1.68
CA LEU A 150 17.92 10.67 -1.42
C LEU A 150 17.60 11.88 -0.54
N GLY A 151 18.63 12.51 0.08
CA GLY A 151 18.44 13.62 0.98
C GLY A 151 17.91 13.21 2.37
N SER A 152 17.40 14.17 3.10
CA SER A 152 17.05 14.00 4.52
C SER A 152 15.67 13.38 4.75
N GLN A 153 14.73 13.56 3.82
CA GLN A 153 13.33 13.17 3.98
C GLN A 153 12.90 11.95 3.17
N ILE A 154 13.77 11.43 2.30
CA ILE A 154 13.51 10.22 1.53
C ILE A 154 14.42 9.11 2.05
N LYS A 155 13.87 7.94 2.33
CA LYS A 155 14.62 6.76 2.75
C LYS A 155 14.27 5.58 1.85
N GLN A 156 15.28 4.83 1.45
CA GLN A 156 15.06 3.56 0.79
C GLN A 156 14.47 2.55 1.78
N VAL A 157 13.47 1.80 1.33
CA VAL A 157 12.95 0.65 2.07
C VAL A 157 14.00 -0.46 2.05
N ALA A 158 14.43 -0.90 3.22
CA ALA A 158 15.31 -2.06 3.32
C ALA A 158 14.58 -3.30 2.80
N VAL A 159 15.28 -4.09 2.01
CA VAL A 159 14.80 -5.36 1.48
C VAL A 159 15.75 -6.49 1.83
N GLU A 160 15.17 -7.65 2.14
CA GLU A 160 15.91 -8.87 2.42
C GLU A 160 15.50 -9.96 1.43
N LYS A 161 16.45 -10.80 1.06
CA LYS A 161 16.21 -11.95 0.20
C LYS A 161 15.76 -13.13 1.05
N MET A 162 14.53 -13.64 0.78
CA MET A 162 13.98 -14.78 1.51
C MET A 162 12.95 -15.55 0.67
N GLU A 163 12.66 -16.77 1.11
CA GLU A 163 11.56 -17.56 0.55
C GLU A 163 10.19 -17.01 0.98
N LEU A 164 9.16 -17.26 0.17
CA LEU A 164 7.82 -16.73 0.42
C LEU A 164 7.24 -17.21 1.77
N ASP A 165 7.46 -18.46 2.15
CA ASP A 165 6.95 -19.02 3.41
C ASP A 165 7.60 -18.31 4.64
N ILE A 166 8.86 -17.96 4.54
CA ILE A 166 9.56 -17.16 5.57
C ILE A 166 8.98 -15.75 5.59
N ALA A 167 8.77 -15.14 4.42
CA ALA A 167 8.15 -13.82 4.32
C ALA A 167 6.75 -13.78 4.93
N ILE A 168 5.95 -14.83 4.77
CA ILE A 168 4.61 -14.94 5.38
C ILE A 168 4.70 -14.98 6.91
N LYS A 169 5.62 -15.79 7.46
CA LYS A 169 5.83 -15.84 8.92
C LYS A 169 6.30 -14.50 9.48
N ASN A 170 7.25 -13.87 8.81
CA ASN A 170 7.78 -12.56 9.22
C ASN A 170 6.70 -11.47 9.12
N ALA A 171 5.86 -11.51 8.09
CA ALA A 171 4.77 -10.54 7.94
C ALA A 171 3.77 -10.61 9.11
N LYS A 172 3.51 -11.80 9.64
CA LYS A 172 2.65 -11.95 10.82
C LYS A 172 3.27 -11.25 12.03
N TYR A 173 4.58 -11.45 12.28
CA TYR A 173 5.29 -10.78 13.35
C TYR A 173 5.29 -9.25 13.17
N GLU A 174 5.56 -8.76 11.96
CA GLU A 174 5.54 -7.33 11.63
C GLU A 174 4.19 -6.69 11.91
N VAL A 175 3.08 -7.40 11.64
CA VAL A 175 1.72 -6.90 11.91
C VAL A 175 1.39 -6.99 13.39
N ASP A 176 1.57 -8.16 14.01
CA ASP A 176 1.08 -8.44 15.36
C ASP A 176 1.92 -7.73 16.45
N VAL A 177 3.23 -7.60 16.23
CA VAL A 177 4.17 -7.07 17.24
C VAL A 177 4.60 -5.63 16.92
N LEU A 178 4.89 -5.34 15.64
CA LEU A 178 5.42 -4.03 15.25
C LEU A 178 4.36 -3.08 14.67
N GLY A 179 3.10 -3.52 14.58
CA GLY A 179 1.99 -2.71 14.09
C GLY A 179 2.11 -2.27 12.63
N ALA A 180 2.86 -3.02 11.81
CA ALA A 180 3.02 -2.74 10.39
C ALA A 180 1.76 -3.17 9.60
N GLU A 181 1.59 -2.64 8.37
CA GLU A 181 0.53 -3.12 7.46
C GLU A 181 0.82 -4.55 6.95
N GLY A 182 2.09 -4.95 6.91
CA GLY A 182 2.58 -6.22 6.41
C GLY A 182 3.89 -6.09 5.67
N LEU A 183 4.16 -7.04 4.78
CA LEU A 183 5.33 -7.05 3.89
C LEU A 183 4.93 -7.00 2.41
N PHE A 184 5.86 -6.55 1.59
CA PHE A 184 5.74 -6.58 0.15
C PHE A 184 6.89 -7.38 -0.44
N ALA A 185 6.57 -8.48 -1.11
CA ALA A 185 7.52 -9.40 -1.72
C ALA A 185 7.51 -9.23 -3.23
N LYS A 186 8.67 -8.95 -3.85
CA LYS A 186 8.86 -8.92 -5.30
C LYS A 186 9.92 -9.94 -5.70
N LYS A 187 9.70 -10.67 -6.81
CA LYS A 187 10.76 -11.51 -7.37
C LYS A 187 11.96 -10.66 -7.79
N GLU A 188 13.15 -11.19 -7.64
CA GLU A 188 14.37 -10.52 -8.11
C GLU A 188 14.28 -10.16 -9.60
N THR A 189 13.67 -11.05 -10.38
CA THR A 189 13.48 -10.93 -11.84
C THR A 189 12.26 -10.10 -12.23
N HIS A 190 11.55 -9.52 -11.25
CA HIS A 190 10.33 -8.74 -11.52
C HIS A 190 10.64 -7.55 -12.44
N LEU A 191 9.94 -7.50 -13.59
CA LEU A 191 9.97 -6.36 -14.50
C LEU A 191 8.83 -5.38 -14.19
N TYR A 192 9.10 -4.09 -14.30
CA TYR A 192 8.07 -3.09 -14.11
C TYR A 192 7.11 -3.04 -15.30
N ARG A 193 5.82 -3.19 -15.05
CA ARG A 193 4.76 -3.20 -16.09
C ARG A 193 3.73 -2.14 -15.77
N PRO A 194 3.83 -0.93 -16.37
CA PRO A 194 2.97 0.20 -16.06
C PRO A 194 1.47 -0.15 -16.16
N GLY A 195 0.72 0.17 -15.12
CA GLY A 195 -0.73 -0.04 -15.07
C GLY A 195 -1.19 -1.50 -14.93
N LYS A 196 -0.28 -2.46 -14.85
CA LYS A 196 -0.63 -3.87 -14.66
C LYS A 196 -0.65 -4.26 -13.19
N ARG A 197 -1.48 -5.27 -12.89
CA ARG A 197 -1.46 -6.01 -11.63
C ARG A 197 -0.83 -7.37 -11.88
N VAL A 198 0.24 -7.67 -11.17
CA VAL A 198 1.14 -8.79 -11.46
C VAL A 198 1.16 -9.84 -10.35
N ASN A 199 1.59 -11.07 -10.66
CA ASN A 199 1.69 -12.18 -9.69
C ASN A 199 3.11 -12.31 -9.10
N ASP A 200 4.12 -11.75 -9.74
CA ASP A 200 5.53 -11.74 -9.33
C ASP A 200 5.87 -10.62 -8.33
N ALA A 201 4.83 -9.90 -7.87
CA ALA A 201 4.87 -8.97 -6.77
C ALA A 201 3.64 -9.23 -5.87
N VAL A 202 3.88 -9.52 -4.61
CA VAL A 202 2.85 -10.03 -3.67
C VAL A 202 2.80 -9.16 -2.43
N LYS A 203 1.60 -8.77 -2.02
CA LYS A 203 1.34 -8.12 -0.75
C LYS A 203 0.97 -9.18 0.27
N ILE A 204 1.73 -9.24 1.34
CA ILE A 204 1.52 -10.15 2.45
C ILE A 204 0.97 -9.33 3.61
N LYS A 205 -0.35 -9.42 3.81
CA LYS A 205 -1.06 -8.68 4.84
C LYS A 205 -1.79 -9.65 5.76
N PHE A 206 -1.83 -9.32 7.03
CA PHE A 206 -2.67 -10.00 8.00
C PHE A 206 -3.66 -8.99 8.56
N TYR A 207 -4.89 -9.40 8.61
CA TYR A 207 -5.95 -8.58 9.14
C TYR A 207 -6.39 -9.15 10.48
N PRO A 208 -6.52 -8.33 11.53
CA PRO A 208 -7.11 -8.78 12.77
C PRO A 208 -8.53 -9.27 12.51
N ARG A 209 -8.94 -10.28 13.28
CA ARG A 209 -10.27 -10.87 13.20
C ARG A 209 -11.00 -10.69 14.51
N LYS A 210 -12.31 -10.61 14.40
CA LYS A 210 -13.22 -10.57 15.55
C LYS A 210 -14.44 -11.40 15.24
N ILE A 211 -15.03 -11.97 16.29
CA ILE A 211 -16.29 -12.69 16.24
C ILE A 211 -17.30 -11.88 17.02
N LEU A 212 -18.44 -11.59 16.42
CA LEU A 212 -19.55 -10.88 17.04
C LEU A 212 -20.86 -11.56 16.67
N LYS A 213 -21.86 -11.37 17.52
CA LYS A 213 -23.20 -11.92 17.31
C LYS A 213 -23.98 -11.10 16.29
N CYS A 214 -24.61 -11.77 15.32
CA CYS A 214 -25.49 -11.15 14.37
C CYS A 214 -26.83 -10.83 15.04
N VAL A 215 -27.23 -9.57 15.03
CA VAL A 215 -28.50 -9.08 15.58
C VAL A 215 -29.48 -8.65 14.50
N GLY A 216 -29.05 -8.62 13.25
CA GLY A 216 -29.89 -8.24 12.12
C GLY A 216 -29.17 -8.22 10.80
N THR A 217 -29.87 -7.78 9.77
CA THR A 217 -29.34 -7.53 8.43
C THR A 217 -29.85 -6.22 7.89
N LYS A 218 -29.08 -5.59 6.98
CA LYS A 218 -29.56 -4.46 6.16
C LYS A 218 -29.81 -4.92 4.73
N PRO A 219 -30.85 -4.37 4.06
CA PRO A 219 -31.10 -4.68 2.65
C PRO A 219 -29.96 -4.19 1.76
N GLY A 220 -29.74 -4.87 0.66
CA GLY A 220 -28.80 -4.46 -0.37
C GLY A 220 -29.38 -3.39 -1.30
N GLU A 221 -28.49 -2.70 -1.99
CA GLU A 221 -28.82 -1.69 -2.99
C GLU A 221 -28.30 -2.08 -4.37
N GLY A 222 -28.83 -1.45 -5.42
CA GLY A 222 -28.42 -1.67 -6.79
C GLY A 222 -28.63 -3.12 -7.22
N LYS A 223 -27.56 -3.81 -7.63
CA LYS A 223 -27.63 -5.22 -8.06
C LYS A 223 -28.04 -6.18 -6.93
N TYR A 224 -27.97 -5.77 -5.69
CA TYR A 224 -28.35 -6.54 -4.51
C TYR A 224 -29.72 -6.17 -3.94
N ASN A 225 -30.52 -5.42 -4.68
CA ASN A 225 -31.88 -5.07 -4.26
C ASN A 225 -32.71 -6.36 -4.02
N GLY A 226 -33.38 -6.43 -2.85
CA GLY A 226 -34.09 -7.63 -2.41
C GLY A 226 -33.23 -8.73 -1.75
N MET A 227 -31.92 -8.51 -1.63
CA MET A 227 -30.96 -9.40 -0.98
C MET A 227 -30.37 -8.76 0.28
N ILE A 228 -29.60 -9.52 1.06
CA ILE A 228 -28.84 -9.00 2.20
C ILE A 228 -27.69 -8.12 1.70
N GLY A 229 -27.67 -6.85 2.12
CA GLY A 229 -26.59 -5.89 1.85
C GLY A 229 -25.43 -6.05 2.82
N SER A 230 -25.74 -6.10 4.13
CA SER A 230 -24.75 -6.32 5.20
C SER A 230 -25.40 -7.02 6.40
N PHE A 231 -24.57 -7.74 7.18
CA PHE A 231 -24.92 -8.15 8.53
C PHE A 231 -24.83 -6.96 9.48
N VAL A 232 -25.70 -6.96 10.50
CA VAL A 232 -25.65 -6.06 11.64
C VAL A 232 -25.18 -6.88 12.84
N LEU A 233 -24.00 -6.58 13.35
CA LEU A 233 -23.41 -7.29 14.48
C LEU A 233 -23.41 -6.39 15.72
N ASP A 234 -23.56 -6.97 16.90
CA ASP A 234 -23.50 -6.24 18.17
C ASP A 234 -22.09 -6.29 18.78
N ASP A 235 -21.49 -5.12 18.96
CA ASP A 235 -20.25 -4.95 19.70
C ASP A 235 -20.50 -4.13 20.95
N ASN A 236 -20.96 -4.80 22.02
CA ASN A 236 -21.31 -4.18 23.30
C ASN A 236 -22.28 -3.00 23.18
N GLY A 237 -23.37 -3.19 22.45
CA GLY A 237 -24.40 -2.18 22.21
C GLY A 237 -24.09 -1.24 21.03
N THR A 238 -22.98 -1.43 20.34
CA THR A 238 -22.65 -0.68 19.12
C THR A 238 -22.89 -1.54 17.88
N GLU A 239 -23.71 -1.07 16.96
CA GLU A 239 -23.93 -1.76 15.70
C GLU A 239 -22.72 -1.68 14.76
N VAL A 240 -22.29 -2.83 14.28
CA VAL A 240 -21.21 -2.99 13.30
C VAL A 240 -21.76 -3.59 12.01
N PHE A 241 -21.52 -2.94 10.88
CA PHE A 241 -22.04 -3.37 9.58
C PHE A 241 -20.96 -4.09 8.79
N ILE A 242 -21.20 -5.38 8.47
CA ILE A 242 -20.24 -6.24 7.78
C ILE A 242 -20.81 -6.68 6.44
N SER A 243 -20.04 -6.45 5.39
CA SER A 243 -20.32 -6.89 4.02
C SER A 243 -19.24 -7.87 3.53
N GLY A 244 -19.32 -8.30 2.25
CA GLY A 244 -18.33 -9.19 1.65
C GLY A 244 -18.80 -10.64 1.55
N MET A 245 -20.10 -10.91 1.80
CA MET A 245 -20.74 -12.19 1.51
C MET A 245 -20.81 -12.43 0.00
N ASP A 246 -20.84 -13.69 -0.42
CA ASP A 246 -21.14 -14.08 -1.80
C ASP A 246 -22.64 -13.89 -2.14
N ASP A 247 -22.96 -14.05 -3.41
CA ASP A 247 -24.34 -13.85 -3.88
C ASP A 247 -25.32 -14.92 -3.37
N GLU A 248 -24.84 -16.15 -3.11
CA GLU A 248 -25.65 -17.24 -2.55
C GLU A 248 -26.08 -16.90 -1.12
N MET A 249 -25.16 -16.49 -0.27
CA MET A 249 -25.46 -16.09 1.11
C MET A 249 -26.38 -14.86 1.17
N ARG A 250 -26.19 -13.90 0.26
CA ARG A 250 -27.04 -12.71 0.17
C ARG A 250 -28.48 -13.03 -0.20
N SER A 251 -28.73 -14.09 -0.94
CA SER A 251 -30.07 -14.51 -1.38
C SER A 251 -30.87 -15.22 -0.28
N GLN A 252 -30.26 -15.57 0.84
CA GLN A 252 -30.95 -16.24 1.95
C GLN A 252 -31.89 -15.30 2.68
N ALA A 253 -32.82 -15.86 3.42
CA ALA A 253 -33.76 -15.07 4.22
C ALA A 253 -33.01 -14.23 5.28
N SER A 254 -33.35 -12.97 5.41
CA SER A 254 -32.67 -12.02 6.31
C SER A 254 -32.62 -12.48 7.78
N GLY A 255 -33.61 -13.23 8.23
CA GLY A 255 -33.66 -13.77 9.60
C GLY A 255 -32.77 -14.98 9.86
N SER A 256 -32.25 -15.66 8.81
CA SER A 256 -31.50 -16.92 8.94
C SER A 256 -30.19 -16.78 9.72
N PHE A 257 -29.67 -15.59 9.85
CA PHE A 257 -28.38 -15.31 10.47
C PHE A 257 -28.48 -14.66 11.85
N ILE A 258 -29.68 -14.29 12.28
CA ILE A 258 -29.86 -13.66 13.61
C ILE A 258 -29.52 -14.66 14.70
N GLY A 259 -28.66 -14.25 15.62
CA GLY A 259 -28.12 -15.08 16.69
C GLY A 259 -26.87 -15.88 16.33
N CYS A 260 -26.48 -15.96 15.06
CA CYS A 260 -25.22 -16.59 14.64
C CYS A 260 -24.01 -15.76 15.07
N ASP A 261 -22.91 -16.44 15.38
CA ASP A 261 -21.61 -15.81 15.58
C ASP A 261 -20.91 -15.65 14.24
N ILE A 262 -20.54 -14.41 13.90
CA ILE A 262 -19.93 -14.07 12.62
C ILE A 262 -18.49 -13.63 12.82
N GLU A 263 -17.55 -14.36 12.19
CA GLU A 263 -16.15 -13.95 12.09
C GLU A 263 -15.98 -12.98 10.93
N PHE A 264 -15.33 -11.87 11.19
CA PHE A 264 -14.95 -10.89 10.18
C PHE A 264 -13.51 -10.42 10.39
N GLU A 265 -12.89 -10.00 9.31
CA GLU A 265 -11.58 -9.34 9.34
C GLU A 265 -11.73 -7.85 9.11
N TYR A 266 -10.79 -7.06 9.63
CA TYR A 266 -10.79 -5.60 9.47
C TYR A 266 -9.36 -5.06 9.36
N GLU A 267 -9.21 -3.90 8.71
CA GLU A 267 -7.89 -3.29 8.48
C GLU A 267 -7.36 -2.60 9.76
N SER A 268 -8.22 -1.88 10.45
CA SER A 268 -7.92 -1.20 11.71
C SER A 268 -9.20 -0.86 12.46
N PHE A 269 -9.05 -0.53 13.75
CA PHE A 269 -10.15 -0.06 14.58
C PHE A 269 -9.88 1.38 15.05
N ASN A 270 -10.82 2.28 14.74
CA ASN A 270 -10.82 3.65 15.24
C ASN A 270 -12.27 4.10 15.42
N LYS A 271 -12.85 3.85 16.60
CA LYS A 271 -14.28 3.99 16.91
C LYS A 271 -15.18 3.06 16.07
N THR A 272 -14.77 2.70 14.85
CA THR A 272 -15.42 1.75 13.96
C THR A 272 -14.38 0.82 13.32
N TYR A 273 -14.84 -0.33 12.83
CA TYR A 273 -14.00 -1.28 12.11
C TYR A 273 -13.83 -0.79 10.65
N ILE A 274 -12.59 -0.46 10.28
CA ILE A 274 -12.27 0.05 8.95
C ILE A 274 -12.13 -1.13 7.97
N GLN A 275 -12.79 -1.05 6.82
CA GLN A 275 -12.79 -2.09 5.78
C GLN A 275 -13.13 -3.50 6.30
N ALA A 276 -14.08 -3.56 7.23
CA ALA A 276 -14.54 -4.82 7.80
C ALA A 276 -15.20 -5.72 6.74
N ARG A 277 -14.83 -7.01 6.71
CA ARG A 277 -15.29 -7.98 5.71
C ARG A 277 -15.63 -9.31 6.36
N PHE A 278 -16.77 -9.86 5.96
CA PHE A 278 -17.20 -11.19 6.35
C PHE A 278 -16.15 -12.27 5.99
N LYS A 279 -15.96 -13.25 6.88
CA LYS A 279 -15.11 -14.42 6.64
C LYS A 279 -15.91 -15.71 6.69
N ARG A 280 -16.61 -15.95 7.78
CA ARG A 280 -17.42 -17.16 7.97
C ARG A 280 -18.41 -17.00 9.12
N ILE A 281 -19.38 -17.88 9.13
CA ILE A 281 -20.23 -18.13 10.30
C ILE A 281 -19.47 -19.12 11.18
N VAL A 282 -19.42 -18.83 12.48
CA VAL A 282 -18.81 -19.70 13.47
C VAL A 282 -19.97 -20.50 14.10
N THR A 283 -19.94 -21.80 13.89
CA THR A 283 -20.94 -22.73 14.46
C THR A 283 -20.50 -23.22 15.83
#